data_279177d64f5755d2a49b9b01fb51e961
#
_entry.id   279177d64f5755d2a49b9b01fb51e961
#
_cell.length_a   1.000
_cell.length_b   1.000
_cell.length_c   1.000
_cell.angle_alpha   90.00
_cell.angle_beta   90.00
_cell.angle_gamma   90.00
#
_symmetry.space_group_name_H-M   'P 1'
#
loop_
_entity.id
_entity.type
_entity.pdbx_description
1 polymer ?
#
loop_
_entity_poly.entity_id
_entity_poly.type
_entity_poly.pdbx_seq_one_letter_code
_entity_poly.pdbx_strand_id
1 'polypeptide(L)'
;MEKGRTKVLIVLLIIVIIAAGGTLAYKLVKDKNKTQEVTGEENETPIITKEEKKIKIFSGNDRPIAVMIDNHSDAWPQAGLQDAYMVYEIIVEGGETRLMALFKGADVDKIGPVRSARHYFIDYAMENDAIYTHFGQSPQAASDIKKYNINDINGIAEDGTTFWRVKDKAAPHNAVTSTKKLLESAQSKKYKTTSTKESVLRYTTDEVNLENGQGAVSVTIPHSNLQTVKYVYNEESKVYERYARKKEQKDWTTGKTVTTKNIIITFCDNYTLTDSENKGRQGLKNIGTFDGYYITNGKAIKIKCIKNSREEKTIYQDLD
;
A
#
# COMPACT_ATOMS: atom_id res chain seq x y z
N MET A 1 -11.97 46.32 60.64
CA MET A 1 -12.46 44.95 60.64
C MET A 1 -11.97 44.11 59.41
N GLU A 2 -11.51 44.73 58.35
CA GLU A 2 -11.08 44.02 57.12
C GLU A 2 -9.70 43.30 57.20
N LYS A 3 -8.72 43.90 57.90
CA LYS A 3 -7.37 43.30 58.06
C LYS A 3 -7.32 41.99 58.84
N GLY A 4 -8.30 41.73 59.72
CA GLY A 4 -8.38 40.47 60.46
C GLY A 4 -8.91 39.30 59.62
N ARG A 5 -9.88 39.59 58.77
CA ARG A 5 -10.48 38.57 57.86
C ARG A 5 -9.50 38.03 56.82
N THR A 6 -8.67 38.94 56.28
CA THR A 6 -7.65 38.56 55.29
C THR A 6 -6.55 37.65 55.88
N LYS A 7 -6.12 37.94 57.13
CA LYS A 7 -5.14 37.09 57.82
C LYS A 7 -5.67 35.71 58.14
N VAL A 8 -6.94 35.60 58.56
CA VAL A 8 -7.60 34.30 58.83
C VAL A 8 -7.78 33.48 57.54
N LEU A 9 -8.12 34.15 56.42
CA LEU A 9 -8.23 33.47 55.10
C LEU A 9 -6.87 32.95 54.58
N ILE A 10 -5.79 33.72 54.76
CA ILE A 10 -4.44 33.28 54.38
C ILE A 10 -3.97 32.10 55.24
N VAL A 11 -4.24 32.11 56.56
CA VAL A 11 -3.88 30.99 57.44
C VAL A 11 -4.68 29.71 57.09
N LEU A 12 -5.96 29.85 56.76
CA LEU A 12 -6.77 28.71 56.31
C LEU A 12 -6.29 28.15 54.95
N LEU A 13 -5.88 29.02 54.03
CA LEU A 13 -5.32 28.58 52.74
C LEU A 13 -4.02 27.82 52.91
N ILE A 14 -3.12 28.30 53.79
CA ILE A 14 -1.86 27.61 54.08
C ILE A 14 -2.09 26.25 54.75
N ILE A 15 -3.07 26.14 55.68
CA ILE A 15 -3.41 24.84 56.29
C ILE A 15 -3.94 23.86 55.27
N VAL A 16 -4.76 24.29 54.31
CA VAL A 16 -5.27 23.44 53.20
C VAL A 16 -4.12 22.96 52.28
N ILE A 17 -3.16 23.82 51.97
CA ILE A 17 -2.00 23.48 51.17
C ILE A 17 -1.08 22.48 51.88
N ILE A 18 -0.87 22.62 53.18
CA ILE A 18 -0.07 21.69 53.97
C ILE A 18 -0.77 20.35 54.10
N ALA A 19 -2.11 20.33 54.29
CA ALA A 19 -2.90 19.10 54.38
C ALA A 19 -2.91 18.36 53.03
N ALA A 20 -3.03 19.07 51.88
CA ALA A 20 -2.95 18.50 50.54
C ALA A 20 -1.54 17.99 50.19
N GLY A 21 -0.49 18.72 50.57
CA GLY A 21 0.89 18.28 50.41
C GLY A 21 1.26 17.08 51.28
N GLY A 22 0.78 17.04 52.52
CA GLY A 22 0.98 15.92 53.43
C GLY A 22 0.30 14.60 52.96
N THR A 23 -0.90 14.71 52.41
CA THR A 23 -1.60 13.52 51.84
C THR A 23 -0.95 13.00 50.56
N LEU A 24 -0.40 13.87 49.73
CA LEU A 24 0.36 13.49 48.53
C LEU A 24 1.70 12.82 48.91
N ALA A 25 2.43 13.37 49.87
CA ALA A 25 3.67 12.79 50.35
C ALA A 25 3.42 11.44 51.07
N TYR A 26 2.35 11.29 51.83
CA TYR A 26 1.97 10.05 52.47
C TYR A 26 1.59 8.96 51.46
N LYS A 27 0.88 9.31 50.36
CA LYS A 27 0.59 8.39 49.28
C LYS A 27 1.87 7.93 48.53
N LEU A 28 2.76 8.85 48.23
CA LEU A 28 4.02 8.54 47.54
C LEU A 28 4.99 7.69 48.39
N VAL A 29 4.98 7.85 49.73
CA VAL A 29 5.76 7.01 50.65
C VAL A 29 5.10 5.65 50.84
N LYS A 30 3.75 5.58 50.89
CA LYS A 30 3.03 4.32 51.02
C LYS A 30 3.16 3.44 49.77
N ASP A 31 3.19 4.04 48.59
CA ASP A 31 3.43 3.32 47.34
C ASP A 31 4.89 2.84 47.18
N LYS A 32 5.86 3.56 47.78
CA LYS A 32 7.25 3.08 47.84
C LYS A 32 7.49 1.94 48.82
N ASN A 33 6.72 1.83 49.89
CA ASN A 33 6.88 0.78 50.90
C ASN A 33 6.08 -0.51 50.59
N LYS A 34 5.35 -0.54 49.45
CA LYS A 34 4.70 -1.78 48.99
C LYS A 34 5.56 -2.65 48.09
N THR A 35 6.82 -2.25 47.85
CA THR A 35 7.72 -2.97 46.99
C THR A 35 8.94 -3.46 47.78
N GLN A 36 8.74 -4.29 48.83
CA GLN A 36 9.80 -5.16 49.35
C GLN A 36 9.15 -6.22 50.31
N GLU A 37 8.61 -7.27 49.72
CA GLU A 37 8.70 -8.60 50.29
C GLU A 37 9.33 -9.47 49.20
N VAL A 38 10.64 -9.67 49.35
CA VAL A 38 11.39 -10.63 48.59
C VAL A 38 11.23 -11.97 49.30
N THR A 39 10.45 -12.86 48.72
CA THR A 39 10.61 -14.31 48.96
C THR A 39 11.19 -14.92 47.69
N GLY A 40 12.21 -15.72 47.90
CA GLY A 40 13.19 -16.15 46.91
C GLY A 40 12.64 -17.02 45.77
N GLU A 41 13.48 -17.04 44.78
CA GLU A 41 13.75 -18.07 43.76
C GLU A 41 12.63 -18.42 42.80
N GLU A 42 12.72 -17.82 41.61
CA GLU A 42 12.96 -18.57 40.38
C GLU A 42 13.36 -17.57 39.29
N ASN A 43 14.47 -17.80 38.61
CA ASN A 43 14.93 -17.04 37.44
C ASN A 43 13.92 -17.20 36.30
N GLU A 44 12.79 -16.48 36.35
CA GLU A 44 12.01 -16.23 35.15
C GLU A 44 12.64 -15.05 34.42
N THR A 45 13.33 -15.35 33.34
CA THR A 45 13.67 -14.38 32.31
C THR A 45 12.38 -13.62 31.96
N PRO A 46 12.35 -12.27 31.99
CA PRO A 46 11.14 -11.53 31.60
C PRO A 46 10.80 -11.96 30.17
N ILE A 47 9.68 -12.66 30.02
CA ILE A 47 9.08 -12.87 28.70
C ILE A 47 8.70 -11.48 28.22
N ILE A 48 9.56 -10.85 27.40
CA ILE A 48 9.21 -9.67 26.64
C ILE A 48 8.14 -10.15 25.67
N THR A 49 6.89 -10.03 26.06
CA THR A 49 5.75 -10.18 25.15
C THR A 49 5.93 -9.10 24.09
N LYS A 50 6.43 -9.51 22.93
CA LYS A 50 6.53 -8.67 21.75
C LYS A 50 5.10 -8.24 21.44
N GLU A 51 4.75 -6.96 21.67
CA GLU A 51 3.46 -6.44 21.24
C GLU A 51 3.29 -6.77 19.76
N GLU A 52 2.34 -7.64 19.43
CA GLU A 52 2.03 -7.96 18.04
C GLU A 52 1.58 -6.67 17.37
N LYS A 53 2.44 -6.10 16.54
CA LYS A 53 2.07 -4.98 15.67
C LYS A 53 1.02 -5.47 14.69
N LYS A 54 -0.25 -5.21 14.98
CA LYS A 54 -1.36 -5.53 14.08
C LYS A 54 -1.27 -4.66 12.83
N ILE A 55 -0.96 -5.28 11.71
CA ILE A 55 -1.01 -4.61 10.41
C ILE A 55 -2.48 -4.61 9.96
N LYS A 56 -3.06 -3.44 9.74
CA LYS A 56 -4.49 -3.25 9.41
C LYS A 56 -4.96 -4.10 8.22
N ILE A 57 -4.13 -4.27 7.18
CA ILE A 57 -4.44 -5.10 6.00
C ILE A 57 -4.66 -6.58 6.31
N PHE A 58 -4.21 -7.09 7.47
CA PHE A 58 -4.37 -8.48 7.90
C PHE A 58 -5.43 -8.64 8.98
N SER A 59 -5.66 -7.61 9.78
CA SER A 59 -6.67 -7.64 10.84
C SER A 59 -8.05 -7.20 10.37
N GLY A 60 -8.16 -6.57 9.21
CA GLY A 60 -9.40 -6.08 8.63
C GLY A 60 -9.93 -6.95 7.50
N ASN A 61 -11.24 -6.95 7.32
CA ASN A 61 -11.94 -7.62 6.23
C ASN A 61 -12.38 -6.67 5.11
N ASP A 62 -11.84 -5.46 5.05
CA ASP A 62 -12.10 -4.54 3.95
C ASP A 62 -11.72 -5.19 2.62
N ARG A 63 -12.58 -5.05 1.62
CA ARG A 63 -12.29 -5.50 0.26
C ARG A 63 -11.30 -4.54 -0.40
N PRO A 64 -10.24 -5.03 -1.03
CA PRO A 64 -9.28 -4.16 -1.72
C PRO A 64 -9.92 -3.36 -2.84
N ILE A 65 -9.41 -2.15 -3.09
CA ILE A 65 -9.72 -1.34 -4.26
C ILE A 65 -8.44 -1.28 -5.10
N ALA A 66 -8.51 -1.75 -6.35
CA ALA A 66 -7.41 -1.71 -7.31
C ALA A 66 -7.60 -0.55 -8.28
N VAL A 67 -6.70 0.42 -8.29
CA VAL A 67 -6.80 1.64 -9.10
C VAL A 67 -5.73 1.64 -10.18
N MET A 68 -6.16 1.78 -11.44
CA MET A 68 -5.26 1.93 -12.58
C MET A 68 -4.62 3.31 -12.59
N ILE A 69 -3.31 3.40 -12.42
CA ILE A 69 -2.54 4.65 -12.35
C ILE A 69 -1.73 4.83 -13.63
N ASP A 70 -1.82 6.02 -14.18
CA ASP A 70 -1.06 6.43 -15.37
C ASP A 70 0.42 6.60 -15.03
N ASN A 71 1.29 6.03 -15.86
CA ASN A 71 2.74 6.16 -15.70
C ASN A 71 3.43 6.87 -16.88
N HIS A 72 2.66 7.56 -17.73
CA HIS A 72 3.20 8.44 -18.74
C HIS A 72 3.93 9.64 -18.12
N SER A 73 4.92 10.23 -18.81
CA SER A 73 5.67 11.40 -18.31
C SER A 73 4.78 12.55 -17.87
N ASP A 74 3.70 12.81 -18.60
CA ASP A 74 2.77 13.92 -18.35
C ASP A 74 1.83 13.65 -17.15
N ALA A 75 1.78 12.40 -16.69
CA ALA A 75 1.08 12.01 -15.48
C ALA A 75 1.91 12.22 -14.20
N TRP A 76 3.22 12.45 -14.33
CA TRP A 76 4.11 12.59 -13.19
C TRP A 76 4.04 13.99 -12.54
N PRO A 77 4.24 14.07 -11.20
CA PRO A 77 4.25 12.97 -10.24
C PRO A 77 2.85 12.36 -10.06
N GLN A 78 2.78 11.09 -9.60
CA GLN A 78 1.52 10.44 -9.22
C GLN A 78 1.25 10.63 -7.73
N ALA A 79 -0.03 10.55 -7.33
CA ALA A 79 -0.47 10.60 -5.96
C ALA A 79 -0.98 9.24 -5.48
N GLY A 80 -0.75 8.93 -4.20
CA GLY A 80 -1.30 7.78 -3.51
C GLY A 80 -0.50 6.48 -3.69
N LEU A 81 0.59 6.46 -4.44
CA LEU A 81 1.38 5.23 -4.61
C LEU A 81 1.99 4.75 -3.29
N GLN A 82 2.37 5.67 -2.41
CA GLN A 82 2.98 5.35 -1.12
C GLN A 82 1.97 4.75 -0.12
N ASP A 83 0.68 5.00 -0.32
CA ASP A 83 -0.40 4.52 0.54
C ASP A 83 -0.95 3.15 0.10
N ALA A 84 -0.57 2.69 -1.08
CA ALA A 84 -0.92 1.37 -1.59
C ALA A 84 -0.11 0.27 -0.87
N TYR A 85 -0.79 -0.82 -0.47
CA TYR A 85 -0.10 -1.96 0.14
C TYR A 85 0.59 -2.85 -0.91
N MET A 86 0.19 -2.75 -2.19
CA MET A 86 0.77 -3.47 -3.32
C MET A 86 0.58 -2.65 -4.60
N VAL A 87 1.59 -2.68 -5.47
CA VAL A 87 1.52 -2.04 -6.79
C VAL A 87 2.03 -3.04 -7.84
N TYR A 88 1.21 -3.31 -8.84
CA TYR A 88 1.61 -4.05 -10.05
C TYR A 88 2.05 -3.06 -11.12
N GLU A 89 3.20 -3.28 -11.72
CA GLU A 89 3.69 -2.50 -12.87
C GLU A 89 3.87 -3.42 -14.08
N ILE A 90 3.17 -3.13 -15.16
CA ILE A 90 3.17 -3.97 -16.36
C ILE A 90 3.23 -3.07 -17.60
N ILE A 91 3.92 -3.54 -18.63
CA ILE A 91 4.03 -2.87 -19.93
C ILE A 91 2.66 -2.68 -20.58
N VAL A 92 2.48 -1.56 -21.27
CA VAL A 92 1.31 -1.22 -22.08
C VAL A 92 1.75 -0.73 -23.47
N GLU A 93 0.88 -0.06 -24.19
CA GLU A 93 1.16 0.47 -25.53
C GLU A 93 2.35 1.43 -25.55
N GLY A 94 3.05 1.49 -26.67
CA GLY A 94 4.13 2.45 -26.92
C GLY A 94 5.39 2.22 -26.09
N GLY A 95 5.53 1.05 -25.45
CA GLY A 95 6.65 0.78 -24.54
C GLY A 95 6.56 1.45 -23.19
N GLU A 96 5.42 2.08 -22.88
CA GLU A 96 5.12 2.63 -21.55
C GLU A 96 4.73 1.51 -20.58
N THR A 97 4.77 1.80 -19.29
CA THR A 97 4.13 0.95 -18.27
C THR A 97 2.89 1.62 -17.69
N ARG A 98 2.07 0.84 -17.04
CA ARG A 98 0.96 1.31 -16.22
C ARG A 98 1.05 0.66 -14.86
N LEU A 99 0.58 1.37 -13.83
CA LEU A 99 0.55 0.86 -12.48
C LEU A 99 -0.90 0.48 -12.12
N MET A 100 -1.04 -0.55 -11.31
CA MET A 100 -2.29 -0.85 -10.60
C MET A 100 -1.96 -0.86 -9.12
N ALA A 101 -2.45 0.16 -8.41
CA ALA A 101 -2.23 0.34 -6.98
C ALA A 101 -3.41 -0.22 -6.19
N LEU A 102 -3.14 -1.04 -5.18
CA LEU A 102 -4.15 -1.68 -4.33
C LEU A 102 -4.20 -1.02 -2.96
N PHE A 103 -5.40 -0.63 -2.57
CA PHE A 103 -5.68 0.02 -1.29
C PHE A 103 -6.61 -0.86 -0.46
N LYS A 104 -6.28 -1.04 0.83
CA LYS A 104 -7.11 -1.77 1.79
C LYS A 104 -7.05 -1.07 3.14
N GLY A 105 -8.18 -0.57 3.61
CA GLY A 105 -8.27 0.14 4.88
C GLY A 105 -7.43 1.42 4.96
N ALA A 106 -7.06 2.00 3.80
CA ALA A 106 -6.34 3.26 3.70
C ALA A 106 -7.33 4.42 3.48
N ASP A 107 -6.99 5.60 4.01
CA ASP A 107 -7.70 6.85 3.78
C ASP A 107 -6.78 7.77 2.97
N VAL A 108 -7.06 7.89 1.66
CA VAL A 108 -6.20 8.58 0.71
C VAL A 108 -7.03 9.62 -0.05
N ASP A 109 -6.72 10.89 0.18
CA ASP A 109 -7.48 12.02 -0.37
C ASP A 109 -7.29 12.22 -1.88
N LYS A 110 -6.15 11.79 -2.43
CA LYS A 110 -5.84 11.91 -3.85
C LYS A 110 -5.12 10.68 -4.37
N ILE A 111 -5.68 10.04 -5.39
CA ILE A 111 -5.12 8.89 -6.09
C ILE A 111 -5.12 9.17 -7.58
N GLY A 112 -4.00 8.97 -8.25
CA GLY A 112 -3.91 9.11 -9.69
C GLY A 112 -2.70 9.87 -10.21
N PRO A 113 -2.70 10.30 -11.49
CA PRO A 113 -3.84 10.24 -12.43
C PRO A 113 -4.31 8.82 -12.74
N VAL A 114 -5.64 8.66 -12.80
CA VAL A 114 -6.26 7.37 -13.08
C VAL A 114 -6.34 7.14 -14.59
N ARG A 115 -6.11 5.91 -15.03
CA ARG A 115 -5.98 5.57 -16.46
C ARG A 115 -6.80 4.33 -16.86
N SER A 116 -6.80 4.08 -18.17
CA SER A 116 -7.65 3.04 -18.77
C SER A 116 -7.22 1.62 -18.38
N ALA A 117 -8.22 0.75 -18.20
CA ALA A 117 -8.04 -0.67 -17.97
C ALA A 117 -7.37 -1.39 -19.16
N ARG A 118 -6.60 -2.42 -18.84
CA ARG A 118 -6.10 -3.43 -19.76
C ARG A 118 -6.44 -4.80 -19.22
N HIS A 119 -6.76 -5.75 -20.11
CA HIS A 119 -7.36 -7.03 -19.75
C HIS A 119 -6.48 -7.88 -18.82
N TYR A 120 -5.17 -7.86 -18.95
CA TYR A 120 -4.27 -8.62 -18.08
C TYR A 120 -4.13 -8.04 -16.66
N PHE A 121 -4.45 -6.78 -16.42
CA PHE A 121 -4.53 -6.24 -15.06
C PHE A 121 -5.76 -6.76 -14.30
N ILE A 122 -6.81 -7.16 -15.03
CA ILE A 122 -8.01 -7.75 -14.44
C ILE A 122 -7.68 -9.07 -13.75
N ASP A 123 -6.73 -9.84 -14.26
CA ASP A 123 -6.29 -11.10 -13.66
C ASP A 123 -5.73 -10.88 -12.24
N TYR A 124 -4.97 -9.81 -12.06
CA TYR A 124 -4.42 -9.40 -10.78
C TYR A 124 -5.44 -8.70 -9.86
N ALA A 125 -6.43 -8.02 -10.42
CA ALA A 125 -7.55 -7.51 -9.65
C ALA A 125 -8.43 -8.66 -9.10
N MET A 126 -8.68 -9.70 -9.90
CA MET A 126 -9.45 -10.90 -9.50
C MET A 126 -8.75 -11.70 -8.41
N GLU A 127 -7.44 -11.94 -8.54
CA GLU A 127 -6.70 -12.70 -7.52
C GLU A 127 -6.72 -12.01 -6.15
N ASN A 128 -6.82 -10.68 -6.13
CA ASN A 128 -6.94 -9.88 -4.91
C ASN A 128 -8.40 -9.64 -4.47
N ASP A 129 -9.40 -10.19 -5.17
CA ASP A 129 -10.82 -9.89 -4.95
C ASP A 129 -11.12 -8.38 -4.92
N ALA A 130 -10.42 -7.59 -5.73
CA ALA A 130 -10.49 -6.14 -5.67
C ALA A 130 -11.68 -5.57 -6.43
N ILE A 131 -12.21 -4.42 -5.96
CA ILE A 131 -13.05 -3.54 -6.77
C ILE A 131 -12.12 -2.84 -7.75
N TYR A 132 -12.36 -3.00 -9.06
CA TYR A 132 -11.45 -2.55 -10.10
C TYR A 132 -11.79 -1.15 -10.59
N THR A 133 -10.91 -0.19 -10.39
CA THR A 133 -11.10 1.23 -10.70
C THR A 133 -10.23 1.67 -11.86
N HIS A 134 -10.84 2.31 -12.85
CA HIS A 134 -10.13 2.77 -14.06
C HIS A 134 -10.84 3.95 -14.72
N PHE A 135 -10.16 4.64 -15.62
CA PHE A 135 -10.75 5.72 -16.41
C PHE A 135 -10.68 5.36 -17.90
N GLY A 136 -11.77 4.81 -18.43
CA GLY A 136 -11.81 4.20 -19.76
C GLY A 136 -11.13 2.80 -19.78
N GLN A 137 -11.17 2.14 -20.95
CA GLN A 137 -10.72 0.76 -21.10
C GLN A 137 -10.43 0.38 -22.55
N SER A 138 -9.62 -0.66 -22.76
CA SER A 138 -9.50 -1.29 -24.07
C SER A 138 -10.71 -2.15 -24.38
N PRO A 139 -11.02 -2.47 -25.66
CA PRO A 139 -12.10 -3.40 -26.01
C PRO A 139 -11.97 -4.76 -25.34
N GLN A 140 -10.74 -5.27 -25.23
CA GLN A 140 -10.45 -6.55 -24.55
C GLN A 140 -10.77 -6.46 -23.05
N ALA A 141 -10.40 -5.35 -22.38
CA ALA A 141 -10.74 -5.14 -20.98
C ALA A 141 -12.26 -5.00 -20.78
N ALA A 142 -12.97 -4.32 -21.68
CA ALA A 142 -14.43 -4.22 -21.63
C ALA A 142 -15.10 -5.59 -21.74
N SER A 143 -14.61 -6.44 -22.65
CA SER A 143 -15.08 -7.81 -22.80
C SER A 143 -14.86 -8.63 -21.52
N ASP A 144 -13.67 -8.53 -20.93
CA ASP A 144 -13.32 -9.29 -19.73
C ASP A 144 -14.07 -8.80 -18.48
N ILE A 145 -14.23 -7.49 -18.29
CA ILE A 145 -15.04 -6.93 -17.20
C ILE A 145 -16.45 -7.53 -17.22
N LYS A 146 -17.06 -7.61 -18.42
CA LYS A 146 -18.38 -8.23 -18.59
C LYS A 146 -18.35 -9.74 -18.38
N LYS A 147 -17.37 -10.44 -18.98
CA LYS A 147 -17.26 -11.91 -18.94
C LYS A 147 -17.08 -12.43 -17.51
N TYR A 148 -16.23 -11.79 -16.73
CA TYR A 148 -15.90 -12.20 -15.35
C TYR A 148 -16.76 -11.49 -14.30
N ASN A 149 -17.76 -10.71 -14.72
CA ASN A 149 -18.66 -9.96 -13.84
C ASN A 149 -17.88 -9.15 -12.78
N ILE A 150 -16.88 -8.40 -13.25
CA ILE A 150 -16.00 -7.61 -12.39
C ILE A 150 -16.78 -6.45 -11.76
N ASN A 151 -16.66 -6.27 -10.45
CA ASN A 151 -17.11 -5.05 -9.80
C ASN A 151 -16.17 -3.91 -10.18
N ASP A 152 -16.57 -3.08 -11.16
CA ASP A 152 -15.73 -1.99 -11.65
C ASP A 152 -16.31 -0.61 -11.40
N ILE A 153 -15.42 0.37 -11.25
CA ILE A 153 -15.73 1.79 -11.17
C ILE A 153 -15.04 2.48 -12.34
N ASN A 154 -15.83 2.87 -13.35
CA ASN A 154 -15.31 3.47 -14.57
C ASN A 154 -15.49 4.98 -14.57
N GLY A 155 -14.38 5.71 -14.53
CA GLY A 155 -14.37 7.17 -14.50
C GLY A 155 -14.98 7.84 -15.72
N ILE A 156 -15.16 7.16 -16.87
CA ILE A 156 -15.91 7.73 -18.00
C ILE A 156 -17.36 8.00 -17.63
N ALA A 157 -17.98 7.11 -16.83
CA ALA A 157 -19.35 7.27 -16.39
C ALA A 157 -19.50 8.15 -15.14
N GLU A 158 -18.42 8.37 -14.40
CA GLU A 158 -18.42 9.01 -13.07
C GLU A 158 -17.51 10.24 -13.01
N ASP A 159 -17.14 10.83 -14.18
CA ASP A 159 -16.37 12.09 -14.23
C ASP A 159 -17.18 13.25 -13.65
N GLY A 160 -16.57 14.05 -12.79
CA GLY A 160 -17.22 15.12 -12.04
C GLY A 160 -17.95 14.69 -10.76
N THR A 161 -18.02 13.38 -10.45
CA THR A 161 -18.62 12.83 -9.21
C THR A 161 -17.62 12.04 -8.38
N THR A 162 -17.36 10.79 -8.74
CA THR A 162 -16.35 9.93 -8.12
C THR A 162 -14.94 10.32 -8.53
N PHE A 163 -14.77 10.86 -9.72
CA PHE A 163 -13.51 11.40 -10.25
C PHE A 163 -13.62 12.90 -10.46
N TRP A 164 -12.47 13.57 -10.40
CA TRP A 164 -12.36 14.98 -10.78
C TRP A 164 -11.11 15.24 -11.61
N ARG A 165 -11.12 16.36 -12.34
CA ARG A 165 -10.00 16.77 -13.17
C ARG A 165 -9.15 17.82 -12.47
N VAL A 166 -7.85 17.56 -12.35
CA VAL A 166 -6.90 18.57 -11.87
C VAL A 166 -6.52 19.53 -13.00
N LYS A 167 -6.17 20.76 -12.64
CA LYS A 167 -5.87 21.83 -13.62
C LYS A 167 -4.39 21.92 -13.99
N ASP A 168 -3.51 21.40 -13.13
CA ASP A 168 -2.05 21.40 -13.27
C ASP A 168 -1.51 20.29 -14.17
N LYS A 169 -2.38 19.45 -14.70
CA LYS A 169 -2.08 18.42 -15.70
C LYS A 169 -3.06 18.51 -16.86
N ALA A 170 -2.57 18.20 -18.07
CA ALA A 170 -3.39 18.15 -19.26
C ALA A 170 -4.18 16.83 -19.36
N ALA A 171 -5.37 16.87 -19.96
CA ALA A 171 -6.08 15.65 -20.34
C ALA A 171 -5.26 14.90 -21.41
N PRO A 172 -5.21 13.57 -21.36
CA PRO A 172 -5.95 12.63 -20.54
C PRO A 172 -5.25 12.26 -19.21
N HIS A 173 -4.20 12.97 -18.80
CA HIS A 173 -3.32 12.65 -17.67
C HIS A 173 -3.73 13.38 -16.37
N ASN A 174 -5.01 13.74 -16.20
CA ASN A 174 -5.46 14.65 -15.16
C ASN A 174 -6.68 14.20 -14.35
N ALA A 175 -7.16 12.97 -14.54
CA ALA A 175 -8.26 12.43 -13.75
C ALA A 175 -7.74 11.84 -12.45
N VAL A 176 -8.29 12.24 -11.32
CA VAL A 176 -7.93 11.72 -9.99
C VAL A 176 -9.19 11.32 -9.20
N THR A 177 -8.99 10.55 -8.15
CA THR A 177 -10.05 10.10 -7.23
C THR A 177 -9.53 10.06 -5.78
N SER A 178 -10.32 9.54 -4.84
CA SER A 178 -9.92 9.26 -3.45
C SER A 178 -10.56 7.95 -2.97
N THR A 179 -9.99 7.34 -1.95
CA THR A 179 -10.56 6.11 -1.36
C THR A 179 -11.99 6.33 -0.88
N LYS A 180 -12.28 7.48 -0.27
CA LYS A 180 -13.63 7.85 0.17
C LYS A 180 -14.63 7.84 -1.00
N LYS A 181 -14.31 8.53 -2.09
CA LYS A 181 -15.19 8.60 -3.28
C LYS A 181 -15.40 7.23 -3.93
N LEU A 182 -14.37 6.41 -3.96
CA LEU A 182 -14.45 5.05 -4.49
C LEU A 182 -15.34 4.14 -3.62
N LEU A 183 -15.26 4.26 -2.30
CA LEU A 183 -16.14 3.52 -1.38
C LEU A 183 -17.60 3.98 -1.50
N GLU A 184 -17.86 5.28 -1.62
CA GLU A 184 -19.20 5.85 -1.85
C GLU A 184 -19.80 5.33 -3.16
N SER A 185 -19.02 5.31 -4.25
CA SER A 185 -19.43 4.73 -5.54
C SER A 185 -19.71 3.23 -5.43
N ALA A 186 -18.83 2.46 -4.80
CA ALA A 186 -19.01 1.02 -4.58
C ALA A 186 -20.30 0.73 -3.81
N GLN A 187 -20.60 1.50 -2.76
CA GLN A 187 -21.83 1.38 -1.98
C GLN A 187 -23.07 1.71 -2.82
N SER A 188 -23.04 2.79 -3.62
CA SER A 188 -24.14 3.16 -4.50
C SER A 188 -24.44 2.10 -5.55
N LYS A 189 -23.40 1.42 -6.04
CA LYS A 189 -23.48 0.26 -6.95
C LYS A 189 -23.86 -1.05 -6.25
N LYS A 190 -24.03 -1.03 -4.92
CA LYS A 190 -24.30 -2.20 -4.08
C LYS A 190 -23.20 -3.27 -4.17
N TYR A 191 -21.97 -2.86 -4.41
CA TYR A 191 -20.84 -3.77 -4.35
C TYR A 191 -20.53 -4.14 -2.91
N LYS A 192 -20.18 -5.41 -2.69
CA LYS A 192 -19.69 -5.86 -1.40
C LYS A 192 -18.34 -5.20 -1.12
N THR A 193 -18.23 -4.45 -0.01
CA THR A 193 -17.02 -3.72 0.40
C THR A 193 -16.15 -4.48 1.40
N THR A 194 -16.56 -5.71 1.74
CA THR A 194 -15.78 -6.63 2.59
C THR A 194 -15.41 -7.87 1.81
N SER A 195 -14.27 -8.48 2.13
CA SER A 195 -13.80 -9.73 1.55
C SER A 195 -13.34 -10.68 2.66
N THR A 196 -13.61 -11.97 2.46
CA THR A 196 -13.06 -13.06 3.28
C THR A 196 -11.94 -13.80 2.55
N LYS A 197 -11.59 -13.39 1.33
CA LYS A 197 -10.48 -13.99 0.61
C LYS A 197 -9.16 -13.66 1.31
N GLU A 198 -8.33 -14.66 1.49
CA GLU A 198 -6.98 -14.47 1.97
C GLU A 198 -6.16 -13.62 0.99
N SER A 199 -5.22 -12.85 1.50
CA SER A 199 -4.27 -12.11 0.68
C SER A 199 -3.48 -13.02 -0.26
N VAL A 200 -3.06 -12.49 -1.41
CA VAL A 200 -2.16 -13.20 -2.36
C VAL A 200 -0.82 -13.49 -1.70
N LEU A 201 -0.31 -12.55 -0.91
CA LEU A 201 0.95 -12.69 -0.18
C LEU A 201 0.69 -12.90 1.31
N ARG A 202 1.58 -13.64 1.94
CA ARG A 202 1.69 -13.70 3.40
C ARG A 202 2.64 -12.59 3.86
N TYR A 203 2.24 -11.90 4.90
CA TYR A 203 3.02 -10.79 5.43
C TYR A 203 3.44 -11.06 6.87
N THR A 204 4.54 -10.50 7.29
CA THR A 204 5.04 -10.54 8.65
C THR A 204 5.49 -9.16 9.10
N THR A 205 5.44 -8.91 10.42
CA THR A 205 6.08 -7.75 11.03
C THR A 205 7.55 -8.01 11.35
N ASP A 206 7.96 -9.27 11.30
CA ASP A 206 9.34 -9.65 11.52
C ASP A 206 10.20 -9.30 10.31
N GLU A 207 11.45 -8.99 10.57
CA GLU A 207 12.41 -8.74 9.51
C GLU A 207 12.70 -10.03 8.75
N VAL A 208 12.43 -10.03 7.44
CA VAL A 208 12.76 -11.18 6.58
C VAL A 208 14.23 -11.08 6.19
N ASN A 209 15.03 -12.07 6.60
CA ASN A 209 16.41 -12.18 6.21
C ASN A 209 16.58 -13.31 5.18
N LEU A 210 16.98 -12.93 3.96
CA LEU A 210 17.29 -13.89 2.89
C LEU A 210 18.76 -14.34 3.06
N GLU A 211 19.01 -15.36 3.90
CA GLU A 211 20.37 -15.79 4.27
C GLU A 211 21.21 -16.15 3.04
N ASN A 212 20.65 -16.94 2.11
CA ASN A 212 21.30 -17.37 0.86
C ASN A 212 21.12 -16.38 -0.30
N GLY A 213 20.52 -15.20 -0.04
CA GLY A 213 20.21 -14.21 -1.07
C GLY A 213 21.46 -13.51 -1.61
N GLN A 214 21.46 -13.27 -2.92
CA GLN A 214 22.47 -12.42 -3.58
C GLN A 214 22.29 -10.97 -3.16
N GLY A 215 23.37 -10.19 -3.13
CA GLY A 215 23.30 -8.74 -2.90
C GLY A 215 22.46 -8.03 -3.96
N ALA A 216 21.49 -7.22 -3.52
CA ALA A 216 20.55 -6.51 -4.37
C ALA A 216 20.29 -5.08 -3.87
N VAL A 217 21.35 -4.36 -3.54
CA VAL A 217 21.27 -2.94 -3.11
C VAL A 217 20.85 -2.01 -4.24
N SER A 218 20.95 -2.45 -5.49
CA SER A 218 20.45 -1.74 -6.67
C SER A 218 19.80 -2.73 -7.62
N VAL A 219 18.53 -2.51 -7.95
CA VAL A 219 17.73 -3.36 -8.84
C VAL A 219 17.30 -2.52 -10.02
N THR A 220 17.58 -2.96 -11.23
CA THR A 220 17.18 -2.25 -12.48
C THR A 220 16.31 -3.18 -13.30
N ILE A 221 15.10 -2.71 -13.63
CA ILE A 221 14.09 -3.44 -14.39
C ILE A 221 13.83 -2.69 -15.71
N PRO A 222 14.38 -3.17 -16.83
CA PRO A 222 14.10 -2.60 -18.15
C PRO A 222 12.79 -3.20 -18.70
N HIS A 223 11.70 -2.44 -18.63
CA HIS A 223 10.43 -2.85 -19.25
C HIS A 223 10.46 -2.65 -20.78
N SER A 224 11.14 -1.61 -21.22
CA SER A 224 11.30 -1.26 -22.63
C SER A 224 12.49 -0.30 -22.81
N ASN A 225 12.76 0.10 -24.04
CA ASN A 225 13.76 1.16 -24.34
C ASN A 225 13.36 2.53 -23.76
N LEU A 226 12.06 2.76 -23.51
CA LEU A 226 11.54 4.01 -22.95
C LEU A 226 11.38 3.95 -21.42
N GLN A 227 11.09 2.77 -20.89
CA GLN A 227 10.72 2.62 -19.50
C GLN A 227 11.65 1.67 -18.77
N THR A 228 12.54 2.25 -17.99
CA THR A 228 13.42 1.54 -17.05
C THR A 228 13.16 2.04 -15.64
N VAL A 229 12.91 1.11 -14.74
CA VAL A 229 12.73 1.38 -13.32
C VAL A 229 13.97 0.93 -12.58
N LYS A 230 14.42 1.74 -11.63
CA LYS A 230 15.52 1.42 -10.75
C LYS A 230 15.06 1.56 -9.30
N TYR A 231 15.43 0.61 -8.48
CA TYR A 231 15.25 0.65 -7.04
C TYR A 231 16.63 0.67 -6.37
N VAL A 232 16.81 1.55 -5.40
CA VAL A 232 18.04 1.67 -4.60
C VAL A 232 17.71 1.43 -3.15
N TYR A 233 18.36 0.45 -2.55
CA TYR A 233 18.15 0.11 -1.15
C TYR A 233 18.79 1.17 -0.24
N ASN A 234 18.00 1.67 0.68
CA ASN A 234 18.43 2.57 1.73
C ASN A 234 18.59 1.75 3.02
N GLU A 235 19.81 1.60 3.50
CA GLU A 235 20.14 0.75 4.66
C GLU A 235 19.58 1.30 5.98
N GLU A 236 19.47 2.63 6.11
CA GLU A 236 18.95 3.27 7.32
C GLU A 236 17.44 3.05 7.47
N SER A 237 16.68 3.32 6.41
CA SER A 237 15.22 3.16 6.40
C SER A 237 14.76 1.74 6.06
N LYS A 238 15.67 0.87 5.58
CA LYS A 238 15.43 -0.52 5.18
C LYS A 238 14.33 -0.67 4.12
N VAL A 239 14.26 0.27 3.19
CA VAL A 239 13.35 0.28 2.04
C VAL A 239 14.10 0.55 0.74
N TYR A 240 13.46 0.27 -0.37
CA TYR A 240 13.94 0.60 -1.70
C TYR A 240 13.31 1.92 -2.15
N GLU A 241 14.14 2.89 -2.49
CA GLU A 241 13.76 4.14 -3.14
C GLU A 241 13.57 3.92 -4.65
N ARG A 242 12.46 4.40 -5.19
CA ARG A 242 12.10 4.17 -6.59
C ARG A 242 12.52 5.33 -7.50
N TYR A 243 13.19 4.97 -8.58
CA TYR A 243 13.57 5.85 -9.67
C TYR A 243 12.98 5.31 -10.98
N ALA A 244 12.41 6.15 -11.80
CA ALA A 244 12.00 5.81 -13.14
C ALA A 244 12.27 6.99 -14.07
N ARG A 245 12.40 6.76 -15.37
CA ARG A 245 12.75 7.81 -16.34
C ARG A 245 14.01 8.61 -15.92
N LYS A 246 14.99 7.94 -15.31
CA LYS A 246 16.25 8.52 -14.80
C LYS A 246 16.05 9.61 -13.72
N LYS A 247 14.89 9.64 -13.07
CA LYS A 247 14.54 10.58 -12.00
C LYS A 247 14.01 9.84 -10.79
N GLU A 248 14.26 10.39 -9.61
CA GLU A 248 13.60 9.98 -8.39
C GLU A 248 12.09 10.15 -8.54
N GLN A 249 11.31 9.12 -8.23
CA GLN A 249 9.87 9.23 -8.26
C GLN A 249 9.37 9.76 -6.93
N LYS A 250 8.68 10.88 -6.98
CA LYS A 250 8.09 11.53 -5.81
C LYS A 250 6.59 11.38 -5.84
N ASP A 251 6.00 11.23 -4.66
CA ASP A 251 4.56 11.30 -4.49
C ASP A 251 4.09 12.76 -4.65
N TRP A 252 3.03 12.96 -5.42
CA TRP A 252 2.50 14.29 -5.76
C TRP A 252 1.97 15.05 -4.54
N THR A 253 1.40 14.35 -3.57
CA THR A 253 0.77 14.97 -2.40
C THR A 253 1.80 15.34 -1.34
N THR A 254 2.75 14.44 -1.09
CA THR A 254 3.71 14.57 0.02
C THR A 254 5.07 15.11 -0.39
N GLY A 255 5.40 15.06 -1.69
CA GLY A 255 6.75 15.37 -2.21
C GLY A 255 7.84 14.39 -1.79
N LYS A 256 7.52 13.36 -1.03
CA LYS A 256 8.48 12.34 -0.58
C LYS A 256 8.76 11.34 -1.69
N THR A 257 9.94 10.73 -1.65
CA THR A 257 10.31 9.63 -2.54
C THR A 257 9.38 8.44 -2.35
N VAL A 258 8.92 7.87 -3.45
CA VAL A 258 8.15 6.62 -3.43
C VAL A 258 9.08 5.48 -3.07
N THR A 259 8.72 4.71 -2.06
CA THR A 259 9.51 3.61 -1.53
C THR A 259 8.71 2.31 -1.48
N THR A 260 9.42 1.19 -1.46
CA THR A 260 8.82 -0.13 -1.21
C THR A 260 9.72 -0.97 -0.32
N LYS A 261 9.14 -1.82 0.50
CA LYS A 261 9.88 -2.78 1.34
C LYS A 261 10.31 -4.00 0.54
N ASN A 262 9.45 -4.48 -0.34
CA ASN A 262 9.63 -5.71 -1.09
C ASN A 262 9.44 -5.48 -2.58
N ILE A 263 10.16 -6.24 -3.39
CA ILE A 263 10.01 -6.26 -4.85
C ILE A 263 9.88 -7.71 -5.29
N ILE A 264 8.86 -8.00 -6.10
CA ILE A 264 8.70 -9.28 -6.77
C ILE A 264 8.78 -9.01 -8.28
N ILE A 265 9.63 -9.75 -8.97
CA ILE A 265 9.77 -9.70 -10.43
C ILE A 265 9.31 -11.04 -10.98
N THR A 266 8.39 -11.00 -11.96
CA THR A 266 7.97 -12.17 -12.73
C THR A 266 8.34 -11.95 -14.18
N PHE A 267 9.07 -12.90 -14.77
CA PHE A 267 9.45 -12.85 -16.19
C PHE A 267 8.39 -13.56 -17.03
N CYS A 268 7.55 -12.79 -17.69
CA CYS A 268 6.57 -13.34 -18.63
C CYS A 268 6.58 -12.53 -19.94
N ASP A 269 6.28 -13.23 -21.04
CA ASP A 269 6.26 -12.62 -22.37
C ASP A 269 5.09 -11.66 -22.53
N ASN A 270 5.33 -10.53 -23.15
CA ASN A 270 4.29 -9.70 -23.73
C ASN A 270 4.36 -9.74 -25.26
N TYR A 271 3.23 -9.44 -25.89
CA TYR A 271 3.10 -9.42 -27.35
C TYR A 271 2.11 -8.35 -27.77
N THR A 272 2.29 -7.83 -28.99
CA THR A 272 1.33 -6.86 -29.53
C THR A 272 0.12 -7.60 -30.08
N LEU A 273 -1.06 -7.14 -29.67
CA LEU A 273 -2.34 -7.64 -30.15
C LEU A 273 -2.61 -7.12 -31.55
N THR A 274 -3.11 -8.00 -32.41
CA THR A 274 -3.72 -7.61 -33.69
C THR A 274 -5.20 -7.31 -33.40
N ASP A 275 -5.56 -6.04 -33.40
CA ASP A 275 -6.95 -5.61 -33.24
C ASP A 275 -7.36 -4.61 -34.35
N SER A 276 -8.67 -4.40 -34.51
CA SER A 276 -9.23 -3.55 -35.56
C SER A 276 -8.80 -2.09 -35.48
N GLU A 277 -8.34 -1.62 -34.30
CA GLU A 277 -7.93 -0.24 -34.09
C GLU A 277 -6.43 -0.04 -34.30
N ASN A 278 -5.64 -1.12 -34.38
CA ASN A 278 -4.18 -1.13 -34.57
C ASN A 278 -3.39 -0.13 -33.69
N LYS A 279 -3.80 -0.03 -32.40
CA LYS A 279 -3.22 0.91 -31.42
C LYS A 279 -1.99 0.35 -30.70
N GLY A 280 -1.43 -0.77 -31.13
CA GLY A 280 -0.26 -1.40 -30.50
C GLY A 280 -0.55 -1.94 -29.09
N ARG A 281 -1.81 -2.31 -28.81
CA ARG A 281 -2.19 -2.87 -27.51
C ARG A 281 -1.43 -4.15 -27.23
N GLN A 282 -1.08 -4.35 -25.96
CA GLN A 282 -0.29 -5.48 -25.53
C GLN A 282 -1.20 -6.59 -24.98
N GLY A 283 -0.77 -7.83 -25.19
CA GLY A 283 -1.20 -9.02 -24.46
C GLY A 283 -0.08 -9.50 -23.56
N LEU A 284 -0.39 -10.24 -22.52
CA LEU A 284 0.55 -10.80 -21.55
C LEU A 284 0.33 -12.31 -21.42
N LYS A 285 1.41 -13.09 -21.52
CA LYS A 285 1.37 -14.53 -21.24
C LYS A 285 1.67 -14.76 -19.76
N ASN A 286 0.71 -14.46 -18.91
CA ASN A 286 0.85 -14.51 -17.45
C ASN A 286 0.22 -15.75 -16.80
N ILE A 287 -0.26 -16.71 -17.59
CA ILE A 287 -0.78 -17.99 -17.10
C ILE A 287 0.26 -19.08 -17.37
N GLY A 288 0.73 -19.73 -16.33
CA GLY A 288 1.78 -20.74 -16.38
C GLY A 288 2.75 -20.65 -15.21
N THR A 289 3.94 -21.19 -15.39
CA THR A 289 5.04 -21.15 -14.41
C THR A 289 6.18 -20.33 -15.00
N PHE A 290 6.60 -19.31 -14.26
CA PHE A 290 7.59 -18.32 -14.67
C PHE A 290 8.73 -18.26 -13.67
N ASP A 291 9.90 -17.91 -14.15
CA ASP A 291 11.01 -17.50 -13.30
C ASP A 291 10.78 -16.10 -12.74
N GLY A 292 11.33 -15.84 -11.57
CA GLY A 292 11.22 -14.54 -10.94
C GLY A 292 12.28 -14.31 -9.86
N TYR A 293 12.16 -13.16 -9.23
CA TYR A 293 12.95 -12.80 -8.05
C TYR A 293 12.04 -12.28 -6.95
N TYR A 294 12.35 -12.64 -5.72
CA TYR A 294 11.90 -11.94 -4.53
C TYR A 294 13.06 -11.18 -3.92
N ILE A 295 12.85 -9.90 -3.63
CA ILE A 295 13.89 -8.97 -3.23
C ILE A 295 13.41 -8.20 -1.99
N THR A 296 14.18 -8.24 -0.92
CA THR A 296 13.95 -7.51 0.32
C THR A 296 15.26 -7.30 1.07
N ASN A 297 15.35 -6.28 1.90
CA ASN A 297 16.49 -5.99 2.78
C ASN A 297 17.87 -6.07 2.08
N GLY A 298 17.97 -5.51 0.87
CA GLY A 298 19.21 -5.46 0.10
C GLY A 298 19.66 -6.80 -0.50
N LYS A 299 18.81 -7.83 -0.46
CA LYS A 299 19.09 -9.17 -0.99
C LYS A 299 18.00 -9.66 -1.92
N ALA A 300 18.31 -10.59 -2.81
CA ALA A 300 17.40 -11.22 -3.76
C ALA A 300 17.59 -12.73 -3.79
N ILE A 301 16.48 -13.46 -3.91
CA ILE A 301 16.45 -14.90 -4.21
C ILE A 301 15.68 -15.15 -5.49
N LYS A 302 15.99 -16.25 -6.17
CA LYS A 302 15.21 -16.73 -7.31
C LYS A 302 13.96 -17.43 -6.81
N ILE A 303 12.86 -17.22 -7.51
CA ILE A 303 11.57 -17.85 -7.20
C ILE A 303 10.90 -18.38 -8.47
N LYS A 304 9.93 -19.29 -8.30
CA LYS A 304 8.91 -19.59 -9.31
C LYS A 304 7.65 -18.82 -9.02
N CYS A 305 7.07 -18.24 -10.06
CA CYS A 305 5.78 -17.57 -10.04
C CYS A 305 4.79 -18.45 -10.81
N ILE A 306 3.81 -19.04 -10.13
CA ILE A 306 2.90 -20.03 -10.71
C ILE A 306 1.49 -19.44 -10.70
N LYS A 307 0.90 -19.26 -11.87
CA LYS A 307 -0.49 -18.82 -12.04
C LYS A 307 -1.22 -19.80 -12.94
N ASN A 308 -2.09 -20.62 -12.36
CA ASN A 308 -2.76 -21.72 -13.08
C ASN A 308 -3.95 -21.25 -13.93
N SER A 309 -4.60 -20.16 -13.53
CA SER A 309 -5.69 -19.53 -14.28
C SER A 309 -5.72 -18.02 -14.06
N ARG A 310 -6.57 -17.33 -14.82
CA ARG A 310 -6.75 -15.88 -14.70
C ARG A 310 -7.34 -15.46 -13.35
N GLU A 311 -8.16 -16.32 -12.74
CA GLU A 311 -8.91 -16.03 -11.51
C GLU A 311 -8.19 -16.49 -10.25
N GLU A 312 -7.30 -17.48 -10.37
CA GLU A 312 -6.56 -18.02 -9.23
C GLU A 312 -5.43 -17.10 -8.78
N LYS A 313 -5.07 -17.23 -7.51
CA LYS A 313 -3.92 -16.51 -6.93
C LYS A 313 -2.62 -16.96 -7.57
N THR A 314 -1.72 -16.04 -7.80
CA THR A 314 -0.32 -16.35 -8.12
C THR A 314 0.36 -16.94 -6.88
N ILE A 315 1.01 -18.07 -7.05
CA ILE A 315 1.82 -18.73 -6.02
C ILE A 315 3.28 -18.35 -6.29
N TYR A 316 3.94 -17.82 -5.27
CA TYR A 316 5.35 -17.50 -5.29
C TYR A 316 6.08 -18.54 -4.45
N GLN A 317 6.95 -19.31 -5.08
CA GLN A 317 7.66 -20.44 -4.46
C GLN A 317 9.16 -20.18 -4.47
N ASP A 318 9.79 -20.28 -3.31
CA ASP A 318 11.24 -20.35 -3.17
C ASP A 318 11.77 -21.60 -3.88
N LEU A 319 13.00 -21.54 -4.36
CA LEU A 319 13.67 -22.66 -5.04
C LEU A 319 14.56 -23.46 -4.10
N ASP A 320 14.75 -23.01 -2.85
CA ASP A 320 15.58 -23.67 -1.83
C ASP A 320 14.79 -24.70 -1.04
#